data_663819b4de5d1389d812784681f973ab
#
_entry.id   663819b4de5d1389d812784681f973ab
#
_cell.length_a   1.000
_cell.length_b   1.000
_cell.length_c   1.000
_cell.angle_alpha   90.00
_cell.angle_beta   90.00
_cell.angle_gamma   90.00
#
_symmetry.space_group_name_H-M   'P 1'
#
loop_
_entity.id
_entity.type
_entity.pdbx_description
1 polymer ?
#
loop_
_entity_poly.entity_id
_entity_poly.type
_entity_poly.pdbx_seq_one_letter_code
_entity_poly.pdbx_strand_id
1 'polypeptide(L)'
;MLKTGSWILSIWCAINGLLALIILGYVIVLRQDSPILQVAGFSPAEIAALSARTLGALNAFTLLYNSCSLAVSILTWPLIRRELVAGDQRAFWILVVVIGWIEVMAFWASAYVGHGRWQGNVLQSALYLAGIGLCASALFSPNGRRQARTTG
;
A
#
# COMPACT_ATOMS: atom_id res chain seq x y z
N MET A 1 11.20 -2.26 19.49
CA MET A 1 10.29 -1.34 18.79
C MET A 1 10.60 -1.24 17.30
N LEU A 2 11.86 -0.96 16.87
CA LEU A 2 12.20 -0.86 15.44
C LEU A 2 11.91 -2.16 14.66
N LYS A 3 12.31 -3.32 15.19
CA LYS A 3 12.01 -4.63 14.59
C LYS A 3 10.49 -4.87 14.48
N THR A 4 9.72 -4.52 15.50
CA THR A 4 8.25 -4.67 15.48
C THR A 4 7.61 -3.76 14.44
N GLY A 5 8.01 -2.48 14.37
CA GLY A 5 7.53 -1.54 13.37
C GLY A 5 7.86 -2.01 11.94
N SER A 6 9.09 -2.46 11.70
CA SER A 6 9.49 -2.99 10.38
C SER A 6 8.74 -4.27 10.01
N TRP A 7 8.36 -5.13 10.96
CA TRP A 7 7.50 -6.29 10.70
C TRP A 7 6.10 -5.87 10.28
N ILE A 8 5.50 -4.88 10.97
CA ILE A 8 4.17 -4.35 10.61
C ILE A 8 4.19 -3.76 9.20
N LEU A 9 5.22 -2.97 8.86
CA LEU A 9 5.40 -2.44 7.50
C LEU A 9 5.62 -3.56 6.46
N SER A 10 6.32 -4.64 6.82
CA SER A 10 6.47 -5.79 5.94
C SER A 10 5.15 -6.49 5.68
N ILE A 11 4.28 -6.61 6.70
CA ILE A 11 2.93 -7.15 6.55
C ILE A 11 2.10 -6.26 5.62
N TRP A 12 2.17 -4.93 5.79
CA TRP A 12 1.53 -3.98 4.88
C TRP A 12 1.98 -4.21 3.42
N CYS A 13 3.29 -4.28 3.19
CA CYS A 13 3.86 -4.57 1.87
C CYS A 13 3.37 -5.89 1.28
N ALA A 14 3.35 -6.95 2.08
CA ALA A 14 2.93 -8.28 1.63
C ALA A 14 1.45 -8.29 1.24
N ILE A 15 0.58 -7.68 2.05
CA ILE A 15 -0.85 -7.57 1.76
C ILE A 15 -1.06 -6.77 0.47
N ASN A 16 -0.45 -5.59 0.37
CA ASN A 16 -0.60 -4.72 -0.79
C ASN A 16 -0.08 -5.38 -2.09
N GLY A 17 1.10 -5.99 -2.04
CA GLY A 17 1.67 -6.71 -3.18
C GLY A 17 0.85 -7.93 -3.58
N LEU A 18 0.35 -8.72 -2.63
CA LEU A 18 -0.50 -9.88 -2.89
C LEU A 18 -1.84 -9.48 -3.52
N LEU A 19 -2.51 -8.46 -2.99
CA LEU A 19 -3.75 -7.94 -3.57
C LEU A 19 -3.53 -7.44 -4.99
N ALA A 20 -2.44 -6.70 -5.23
CA ALA A 20 -2.09 -6.25 -6.57
C ALA A 20 -1.88 -7.42 -7.53
N LEU A 21 -1.15 -8.47 -7.11
CA LEU A 21 -0.95 -9.69 -7.93
C LEU A 21 -2.26 -10.40 -8.22
N ILE A 22 -3.16 -10.54 -7.25
CA ILE A 22 -4.46 -11.18 -7.44
C ILE A 22 -5.28 -10.41 -8.48
N ILE A 23 -5.35 -9.07 -8.36
CA ILE A 23 -6.11 -8.23 -9.28
C ILE A 23 -5.51 -8.27 -10.69
N LEU A 24 -4.19 -8.18 -10.82
CA LEU A 24 -3.50 -8.31 -12.11
C LEU A 24 -3.76 -9.68 -12.75
N GLY A 25 -3.66 -10.76 -11.98
CA GLY A 25 -3.97 -12.12 -12.45
C GLY A 25 -5.41 -12.25 -12.92
N TYR A 26 -6.34 -11.65 -12.18
CA TYR A 26 -7.77 -11.68 -12.52
C TYR A 26 -8.04 -11.01 -13.86
N VAL A 27 -7.49 -9.83 -14.09
CA VAL A 27 -7.71 -9.06 -15.32
C VAL A 27 -6.90 -9.62 -16.51
N ILE A 28 -5.62 -9.97 -16.31
CA ILE A 28 -4.72 -10.37 -17.40
C ILE A 28 -4.92 -11.83 -17.78
N VAL A 29 -4.94 -12.72 -16.79
CA VAL A 29 -4.95 -14.17 -17.03
C VAL A 29 -6.36 -14.69 -17.27
N LEU A 30 -7.28 -14.31 -16.39
CA LEU A 30 -8.67 -14.75 -16.48
C LEU A 30 -9.51 -13.90 -17.45
N ARG A 31 -8.95 -12.79 -17.94
CA ARG A 31 -9.62 -11.85 -18.86
C ARG A 31 -10.99 -11.41 -18.36
N GLN A 32 -11.11 -11.25 -17.06
CA GLN A 32 -12.35 -10.82 -16.43
C GLN A 32 -12.26 -9.34 -16.06
N ASP A 33 -13.43 -8.71 -15.94
CA ASP A 33 -13.49 -7.32 -15.47
C ASP A 33 -12.97 -7.19 -14.06
N SER A 34 -12.30 -6.09 -13.80
CA SER A 34 -11.66 -5.87 -12.54
C SER A 34 -12.62 -5.97 -11.34
N PRO A 35 -12.32 -6.79 -10.33
CA PRO A 35 -13.13 -6.90 -9.12
C PRO A 35 -13.18 -5.56 -8.35
N ILE A 36 -12.32 -4.62 -8.68
CA ILE A 36 -12.28 -3.29 -8.05
C ILE A 36 -13.59 -2.52 -8.26
N LEU A 37 -14.29 -2.73 -9.38
CA LEU A 37 -15.60 -2.10 -9.62
C LEU A 37 -16.64 -2.56 -8.59
N GLN A 38 -16.66 -3.85 -8.26
CA GLN A 38 -17.52 -4.40 -7.23
C GLN A 38 -17.11 -3.90 -5.83
N VAL A 39 -15.79 -3.83 -5.56
CA VAL A 39 -15.26 -3.28 -4.31
C VAL A 39 -15.59 -1.79 -4.18
N ALA A 40 -15.60 -1.06 -5.30
CA ALA A 40 -16.01 0.34 -5.35
C ALA A 40 -17.54 0.53 -5.18
N GLY A 41 -18.32 -0.56 -5.08
CA GLY A 41 -19.75 -0.49 -4.77
C GLY A 41 -20.67 -0.56 -6.00
N PHE A 42 -20.11 -0.76 -7.21
CA PHE A 42 -20.94 -0.97 -8.40
C PHE A 42 -21.64 -2.33 -8.34
N SER A 43 -22.92 -2.34 -8.59
CA SER A 43 -23.68 -3.58 -8.74
C SER A 43 -23.35 -4.27 -10.08
N PRO A 44 -23.55 -5.58 -10.20
CA PRO A 44 -23.35 -6.29 -11.46
C PRO A 44 -24.16 -5.69 -12.64
N ALA A 45 -25.37 -5.17 -12.35
CA ALA A 45 -26.22 -4.53 -13.36
C ALA A 45 -25.63 -3.20 -13.84
N GLU A 46 -25.06 -2.38 -12.95
CA GLU A 46 -24.40 -1.14 -13.32
C GLU A 46 -23.13 -1.40 -14.13
N ILE A 47 -22.36 -2.44 -13.77
CA ILE A 47 -21.16 -2.84 -14.52
C ILE A 47 -21.56 -3.31 -15.94
N ALA A 48 -22.61 -4.12 -16.05
CA ALA A 48 -23.11 -4.60 -17.34
C ALA A 48 -23.70 -3.48 -18.23
N ALA A 49 -24.15 -2.38 -17.64
CA ALA A 49 -24.65 -1.20 -18.36
C ALA A 49 -23.53 -0.29 -18.89
N LEU A 50 -22.29 -0.48 -18.47
CA LEU A 50 -21.15 0.30 -18.95
C LEU A 50 -20.86 -0.04 -20.43
N SER A 51 -20.50 0.99 -21.21
CA SER A 51 -20.01 0.74 -22.56
C SER A 51 -18.69 -0.04 -22.53
N ALA A 52 -18.46 -0.88 -23.53
CA ALA A 52 -17.20 -1.64 -23.65
C ALA A 52 -15.96 -0.74 -23.62
N ARG A 53 -16.07 0.49 -24.15
CA ARG A 53 -14.99 1.48 -24.12
C ARG A 53 -14.73 1.99 -22.70
N THR A 54 -15.78 2.29 -21.95
CA THR A 54 -15.67 2.75 -20.55
C THR A 54 -15.08 1.65 -19.68
N LEU A 55 -15.58 0.43 -19.81
CA LEU A 55 -15.10 -0.72 -19.06
C LEU A 55 -13.62 -1.02 -19.38
N GLY A 56 -13.24 -0.97 -20.68
CA GLY A 56 -11.85 -1.10 -21.10
C GLY A 56 -10.93 -0.03 -20.49
N ALA A 57 -11.37 1.22 -20.43
CA ALA A 57 -10.62 2.30 -19.79
C ALA A 57 -10.46 2.05 -18.28
N LEU A 58 -11.51 1.66 -17.58
CA LEU A 58 -11.46 1.34 -16.14
C LEU A 58 -10.53 0.15 -15.86
N ASN A 59 -10.57 -0.89 -16.68
CA ASN A 59 -9.65 -2.02 -16.58
C ASN A 59 -8.20 -1.59 -16.81
N ALA A 60 -7.93 -0.72 -17.79
CA ALA A 60 -6.59 -0.19 -18.04
C ALA A 60 -6.06 0.62 -16.86
N PHE A 61 -6.87 1.50 -16.25
CA PHE A 61 -6.50 2.22 -15.03
C PHE A 61 -6.24 1.28 -13.87
N THR A 62 -7.06 0.24 -13.70
CA THR A 62 -6.87 -0.79 -12.68
C THR A 62 -5.54 -1.52 -12.86
N LEU A 63 -5.20 -1.90 -14.09
CA LEU A 63 -3.91 -2.55 -14.40
C LEU A 63 -2.74 -1.63 -14.07
N LEU A 64 -2.80 -0.37 -14.49
CA LEU A 64 -1.76 0.62 -14.21
C LEU A 64 -1.56 0.80 -12.71
N TYR A 65 -2.64 1.04 -11.97
CA TYR A 65 -2.60 1.25 -10.52
C TYR A 65 -2.00 0.03 -9.80
N ASN A 66 -2.47 -1.17 -10.09
CA ASN A 66 -1.99 -2.37 -9.43
C ASN A 66 -0.55 -2.73 -9.84
N SER A 67 -0.12 -2.43 -11.07
CA SER A 67 1.28 -2.57 -11.47
C SER A 67 2.20 -1.64 -10.68
N CYS A 68 1.80 -0.38 -10.49
CA CYS A 68 2.54 0.57 -9.65
C CYS A 68 2.56 0.12 -8.18
N SER A 69 1.44 -0.33 -7.65
CA SER A 69 1.32 -0.83 -6.27
C SER A 69 2.22 -2.04 -6.02
N LEU A 70 2.26 -2.98 -6.97
CA LEU A 70 3.17 -4.13 -6.91
C LEU A 70 4.64 -3.71 -6.96
N ALA A 71 4.98 -2.80 -7.88
CA ALA A 71 6.36 -2.28 -8.00
C ALA A 71 6.79 -1.60 -6.71
N VAL A 72 5.94 -0.77 -6.10
CA VAL A 72 6.23 -0.13 -4.81
C VAL A 72 6.44 -1.19 -3.72
N SER A 73 5.58 -2.20 -3.65
CA SER A 73 5.72 -3.28 -2.66
C SER A 73 7.05 -4.04 -2.82
N ILE A 74 7.46 -4.33 -4.05
CA ILE A 74 8.75 -5.00 -4.34
C ILE A 74 9.94 -4.11 -3.95
N LEU A 75 9.89 -2.82 -4.28
CA LEU A 75 10.98 -1.89 -4.01
C LEU A 75 11.11 -1.52 -2.53
N THR A 76 10.00 -1.38 -1.82
CA THR A 76 9.99 -1.02 -0.39
C THR A 76 10.35 -2.20 0.50
N TRP A 77 10.12 -3.43 0.07
CA TRP A 77 10.46 -4.62 0.85
C TRP A 77 11.93 -4.67 1.32
N PRO A 78 12.95 -4.55 0.43
CA PRO A 78 14.35 -4.53 0.87
C PRO A 78 14.68 -3.30 1.72
N LEU A 79 14.09 -2.14 1.44
CA LEU A 79 14.26 -0.94 2.28
C LEU A 79 13.81 -1.20 3.71
N ILE A 80 12.66 -1.86 3.90
CA ILE A 80 12.15 -2.21 5.23
C ILE A 80 13.05 -3.25 5.90
N ARG A 81 13.39 -4.33 5.18
CA ARG A 81 14.05 -5.51 5.76
C ARG A 81 15.54 -5.35 6.02
N ARG A 82 16.21 -4.45 5.29
CA ARG A 82 17.65 -4.23 5.40
C ARG A 82 17.94 -2.86 6.01
N GLU A 83 17.58 -1.80 5.31
CA GLU A 83 17.98 -0.44 5.65
C GLU A 83 17.27 0.08 6.92
N LEU A 84 15.93 -0.03 6.95
CA LEU A 84 15.16 0.44 8.11
C LEU A 84 15.50 -0.36 9.39
N VAL A 85 15.66 -1.69 9.28
CA VAL A 85 16.06 -2.53 10.41
C VAL A 85 17.46 -2.19 10.90
N ALA A 86 18.37 -1.75 10.01
CA ALA A 86 19.69 -1.24 10.36
C ALA A 86 19.68 0.16 10.99
N GLY A 87 18.50 0.82 11.03
CA GLY A 87 18.35 2.14 11.66
C GLY A 87 18.58 3.30 10.69
N ASP A 88 18.56 3.05 9.36
CA ASP A 88 18.74 4.12 8.38
C ASP A 88 17.52 5.06 8.35
N GLN A 89 17.79 6.32 8.73
CA GLN A 89 16.79 7.39 8.75
C GLN A 89 16.36 7.81 7.34
N ARG A 90 17.21 7.66 6.33
CA ARG A 90 16.83 7.96 4.93
C ARG A 90 15.79 6.96 4.44
N ALA A 91 16.02 5.66 4.69
CA ALA A 91 15.05 4.63 4.39
C ALA A 91 13.71 4.89 5.10
N PHE A 92 13.73 5.33 6.35
CA PHE A 92 12.53 5.73 7.08
C PHE A 92 11.75 6.83 6.34
N TRP A 93 12.40 7.93 5.97
CA TRP A 93 11.72 9.03 5.28
C TRP A 93 11.22 8.66 3.89
N ILE A 94 11.97 7.83 3.14
CA ILE A 94 11.50 7.30 1.84
C ILE A 94 10.20 6.51 2.04
N LEU A 95 10.13 5.64 3.04
CA LEU A 95 8.93 4.86 3.33
C LEU A 95 7.76 5.74 3.77
N VAL A 96 8.01 6.77 4.60
CA VAL A 96 6.98 7.74 4.99
C VAL A 96 6.38 8.42 3.78
N VAL A 97 7.20 8.89 2.85
CA VAL A 97 6.72 9.59 1.66
C VAL A 97 6.05 8.63 0.68
N VAL A 98 6.69 7.52 0.32
CA VAL A 98 6.21 6.63 -0.74
C VAL A 98 4.93 5.90 -0.32
N ILE A 99 4.93 5.29 0.87
CA ILE A 99 3.73 4.59 1.34
C ILE A 99 2.65 5.58 1.74
N GLY A 100 3.02 6.67 2.43
CA GLY A 100 2.06 7.71 2.82
C GLY A 100 1.35 8.34 1.63
N TRP A 101 2.05 8.56 0.52
CA TRP A 101 1.44 9.04 -0.72
C TRP A 101 0.38 8.07 -1.26
N ILE A 102 0.68 6.77 -1.28
CA ILE A 102 -0.27 5.74 -1.72
C ILE A 102 -1.51 5.74 -0.84
N GLU A 103 -1.34 5.79 0.49
CA GLU A 103 -2.45 5.82 1.43
C GLU A 103 -3.35 7.05 1.24
N VAL A 104 -2.75 8.24 1.10
CA VAL A 104 -3.49 9.48 0.83
C VAL A 104 -4.27 9.36 -0.49
N MET A 105 -3.65 8.86 -1.56
CA MET A 105 -4.32 8.69 -2.85
C MET A 105 -5.43 7.65 -2.81
N ALA A 106 -5.28 6.58 -2.02
CA ALA A 106 -6.32 5.58 -1.85
C ALA A 106 -7.57 6.16 -1.17
N PHE A 107 -7.40 6.99 -0.13
CA PHE A 107 -8.53 7.70 0.50
C PHE A 107 -9.17 8.69 -0.44
N TRP A 108 -8.36 9.46 -1.17
CA TRP A 108 -8.86 10.44 -2.14
C TRP A 108 -9.68 9.75 -3.24
N ALA A 109 -9.17 8.65 -3.80
CA ALA A 109 -9.89 7.86 -4.79
C ALA A 109 -11.22 7.32 -4.24
N SER A 110 -11.23 6.83 -3.00
CA SER A 110 -12.46 6.36 -2.34
C SER A 110 -13.49 7.47 -2.15
N ALA A 111 -13.05 8.69 -1.84
CA ALA A 111 -13.92 9.85 -1.72
C ALA A 111 -14.57 10.23 -3.07
N TYR A 112 -13.84 10.10 -4.18
CA TYR A 112 -14.38 10.38 -5.52
C TYR A 112 -15.47 9.39 -5.94
N VAL A 113 -15.34 8.12 -5.56
CA VAL A 113 -16.32 7.09 -5.92
C VAL A 113 -17.61 7.21 -5.09
N GLY A 114 -17.57 7.86 -3.94
CA GLY A 114 -18.73 8.19 -3.11
C GLY A 114 -19.41 7.01 -2.40
N HIS A 115 -19.23 5.80 -2.90
CA HIS A 115 -19.79 4.55 -2.37
C HIS A 115 -18.70 3.54 -1.99
N GLY A 116 -17.43 3.93 -2.07
CA GLY A 116 -16.28 3.05 -1.82
C GLY A 116 -16.26 2.52 -0.40
N ARG A 117 -15.90 1.25 -0.25
CA ARG A 117 -15.68 0.62 1.05
C ARG A 117 -14.35 1.11 1.64
N TRP A 118 -14.37 2.32 2.21
CA TRP A 118 -13.23 2.96 2.86
C TRP A 118 -12.65 2.14 4.04
N GLN A 119 -13.39 1.14 4.54
CA GLN A 119 -12.96 0.27 5.65
C GLN A 119 -11.65 -0.48 5.35
N GLY A 120 -11.46 -0.93 4.10
CA GLY A 120 -10.20 -1.57 3.69
C GLY A 120 -9.02 -0.62 3.75
N ASN A 121 -9.22 0.63 3.32
CA ASN A 121 -8.19 1.67 3.38
C ASN A 121 -7.84 2.01 4.84
N VAL A 122 -8.83 2.07 5.75
CA VAL A 122 -8.58 2.32 7.17
C VAL A 122 -7.68 1.26 7.78
N LEU A 123 -7.91 -0.02 7.47
CA LEU A 123 -7.07 -1.10 7.98
C LEU A 123 -5.62 -0.99 7.48
N GLN A 124 -5.44 -0.74 6.18
CA GLN A 124 -4.11 -0.56 5.60
C GLN A 124 -3.39 0.66 6.18
N SER A 125 -4.08 1.79 6.29
CA SER A 125 -3.52 3.01 6.88
C SER A 125 -3.21 2.84 8.36
N ALA A 126 -4.02 2.10 9.11
CA ALA A 126 -3.75 1.78 10.51
C ALA A 126 -2.45 0.96 10.65
N LEU A 127 -2.24 -0.05 9.81
CA LEU A 127 -0.99 -0.82 9.76
C LEU A 127 0.20 0.08 9.42
N TYR A 128 0.07 0.94 8.40
CA TYR A 128 1.10 1.89 8.02
C TYR A 128 1.44 2.84 9.18
N LEU A 129 0.46 3.51 9.75
CA LEU A 129 0.67 4.47 10.84
C LEU A 129 1.26 3.81 12.09
N ALA A 130 0.79 2.62 12.46
CA ALA A 130 1.36 1.86 13.56
C ALA A 130 2.82 1.47 13.29
N GLY A 131 3.12 0.99 12.09
CA GLY A 131 4.48 0.61 11.69
C GLY A 131 5.44 1.80 11.70
N ILE A 132 5.06 2.91 11.06
CA ILE A 132 5.85 4.16 11.01
C ILE A 132 6.00 4.76 12.40
N GLY A 133 4.93 4.82 13.20
CA GLY A 133 4.96 5.35 14.56
C GLY A 133 5.94 4.60 15.48
N LEU A 134 5.94 3.27 15.42
CA LEU A 134 6.89 2.44 16.18
C LEU A 134 8.33 2.63 15.68
N CYS A 135 8.55 2.74 14.38
CA CYS A 135 9.87 3.00 13.81
C CYS A 135 10.36 4.41 14.19
N ALA A 136 9.50 5.42 14.10
CA ALA A 136 9.82 6.79 14.48
C ALA A 136 10.20 6.88 15.96
N SER A 137 9.42 6.26 16.85
CA SER A 137 9.70 6.25 18.29
C SER A 137 11.05 5.57 18.60
N ALA A 138 11.43 4.55 17.83
CA ALA A 138 12.72 3.88 18.03
C ALA A 138 13.91 4.67 17.46
N LEU A 139 13.74 5.31 16.30
CA LEU A 139 14.83 6.02 15.61
C LEU A 139 15.11 7.41 16.24
N PHE A 140 14.06 8.10 16.70
CA PHE A 140 14.16 9.49 17.14
C PHE A 140 14.04 9.69 18.64
N SER A 141 13.84 8.60 19.43
CA SER A 141 13.85 8.71 20.89
C SER A 141 15.25 9.05 21.42
N PRO A 142 15.37 9.79 22.54
CA PRO A 142 16.65 10.12 23.15
C PRO A 142 17.50 8.89 23.51
N ASN A 143 16.84 7.78 23.85
CA ASN A 143 17.51 6.51 24.19
C ASN A 143 18.02 5.75 22.94
N GLY A 144 17.35 5.88 21.80
CA GLY A 144 17.78 5.26 20.54
C GLY A 144 19.07 5.88 20.00
N ARG A 145 19.27 7.18 20.19
CA ARG A 145 20.50 7.89 19.80
C ARG A 145 21.75 7.47 20.59
N ARG A 146 21.60 7.01 21.83
CA ARG A 146 22.71 6.51 22.64
C ARG A 146 23.20 5.13 22.17
N GLN A 147 22.30 4.25 21.76
CA GLN A 147 22.67 2.92 21.26
C GLN A 147 23.38 2.95 19.90
N ALA A 148 23.01 3.85 19.02
CA ALA A 148 23.68 3.99 17.71
C ALA A 148 25.11 4.54 17.83
N ARG A 149 25.46 5.27 18.91
CA ARG A 149 26.81 5.80 19.17
C ARG A 149 27.79 4.80 19.79
N THR A 150 27.29 3.70 20.35
CA THR A 150 28.14 2.68 21.00
C THR A 150 28.50 1.51 20.08
N THR A 151 27.92 1.45 18.89
CA THR A 151 28.13 0.38 17.91
C THR A 151 28.88 0.83 16.63
N GLY A 152 29.32 2.07 16.57
CA GLY A 152 30.19 2.61 15.51
C GLY A 152 31.54 3.03 16.09
#